data_e482d4bae374cfe3ba3bc55b7984935f
#
_entry.id   e482d4bae374cfe3ba3bc55b7984935f
#
_cell.length_a   1.000
_cell.length_b   1.000
_cell.length_c   1.000
_cell.angle_alpha   90.00
_cell.angle_beta   90.00
_cell.angle_gamma   90.00
#
_symmetry.space_group_name_H-M   'P 1'
#
loop_
_entity.id
_entity.type
_entity.pdbx_description
1 polymer ?
#
loop_
_entity_poly.entity_id
_entity_poly.type
_entity_poly.pdbx_seq_one_letter_code
_entity_poly.pdbx_strand_id
1 'polypeptide(L)'
;MAIRDSNIIIFSSIDWSVHWQLHHQLTTSFISSGNRVLFIENTGIRSANISDISRIRERIVNWRKGEHGFSSIDGDKLTLFSPMLLPFPYSNISLFINKRIFNISISRWMRASKFESPIVISFLPTPLIQSAIKSIDPVLSIYYCANNMAESSKSASHIRPYEDYFFKSVDMVFTAAYVIQEYAKRFSDKVFYFPPGIEFDKFETVLKKNSDKGITSDIDFISGPIIGYIGALGKVLDKDLICTLANQCNNCTIVLIGPEYTNMDKLRSISNIVFLGLKPHDQLPYYIKKFSVGIVPYLCNDFTKGVYPSKLNEYLAMGIPAVSTNLREVRESKNTYGEAAVIANSIEEFVESVESLAVEENNSLLKEKRIRVAKANSWESRFEELSEIIKQELIFIKDRQLKVNWKKQFNNYFKMQSRRRKIALITILSFFIVIYSPLFWFLGEQLILKDSIKKSDAIVVFSGDGKSSYKNLSYQRRSLDAVRVYKGNYADKIFLSSGREQTIADVEMIMLYLSSKGISKSSIYILNKYPKSTFQNIEMVKKSLDKENIDSILFLTAPYHSLRATLIWKKNAPGINIITPDMRDPSLKNIQWFIGFDKIKVVAYEYAAIVHNWILDRI
;
A
#
# COMPACT_ATOMS: atom_id res chain seq x y z
N MET A 1 -1.01 12.93 35.28
CA MET A 1 0.02 13.71 34.54
C MET A 1 0.34 13.02 33.23
N ALA A 2 0.32 13.76 32.11
CA ALA A 2 0.59 13.21 30.77
C ALA A 2 2.02 12.65 30.63
N ILE A 3 2.22 11.73 29.66
CA ILE A 3 3.55 11.23 29.24
C ILE A 3 4.33 12.40 28.66
N ARG A 4 5.60 12.54 29.03
CA ARG A 4 6.50 13.62 28.56
C ARG A 4 7.85 13.05 28.17
N ASP A 5 8.58 13.80 27.35
CA ASP A 5 9.98 13.53 26.96
C ASP A 5 10.19 12.12 26.37
N SER A 6 9.16 11.59 25.72
CA SER A 6 9.18 10.24 25.14
C SER A 6 9.19 10.32 23.60
N ASN A 7 9.80 9.31 22.98
CA ASN A 7 9.75 9.09 21.55
C ASN A 7 8.55 8.18 21.23
N ILE A 8 7.68 8.60 20.31
CA ILE A 8 6.45 7.89 19.99
C ILE A 8 6.37 7.65 18.49
N ILE A 9 6.14 6.42 18.07
CA ILE A 9 5.87 6.06 16.67
C ILE A 9 4.39 5.71 16.54
N ILE A 10 3.70 6.37 15.63
CA ILE A 10 2.29 6.09 15.32
C ILE A 10 2.19 5.51 13.92
N PHE A 11 1.79 4.24 13.79
CA PHE A 11 1.43 3.63 12.52
C PHE A 11 -0.05 3.91 12.25
N SER A 12 -0.31 4.87 11.39
CA SER A 12 -1.66 5.36 11.10
C SER A 12 -2.34 4.55 10.00
N SER A 13 -3.68 4.41 10.12
CA SER A 13 -4.54 3.87 9.07
C SER A 13 -5.01 4.92 8.06
N ILE A 14 -4.63 6.18 8.25
CA ILE A 14 -4.97 7.32 7.40
C ILE A 14 -3.72 8.11 7.06
N ASP A 15 -3.78 8.91 5.99
CA ASP A 15 -2.74 9.86 5.64
C ASP A 15 -2.97 11.17 6.42
N TRP A 16 -1.92 11.96 6.67
CA TRP A 16 -2.01 13.19 7.48
C TRP A 16 -2.89 14.28 6.86
N SER A 17 -2.96 14.32 5.54
CA SER A 17 -3.73 15.32 4.78
C SER A 17 -5.24 15.10 4.76
N VAL A 18 -5.76 14.00 5.32
CA VAL A 18 -7.19 13.70 5.35
C VAL A 18 -7.90 14.41 6.50
N HIS A 19 -9.24 14.30 6.54
CA HIS A 19 -10.06 14.88 7.60
C HIS A 19 -9.54 14.54 9.00
N TRP A 20 -9.61 15.54 9.90
CA TRP A 20 -9.19 15.43 11.29
C TRP A 20 -9.90 14.29 12.02
N GLN A 21 -9.14 13.35 12.57
CA GLN A 21 -9.63 12.14 13.21
C GLN A 21 -8.82 11.81 14.47
N LEU A 22 -9.22 10.76 15.17
CA LEU A 22 -8.57 10.17 16.35
C LEU A 22 -7.03 10.14 16.26
N HIS A 23 -6.50 9.74 15.08
CA HIS A 23 -5.04 9.65 14.85
C HIS A 23 -4.34 11.00 15.02
N HIS A 24 -4.94 12.06 14.49
CA HIS A 24 -4.41 13.42 14.57
C HIS A 24 -4.53 13.95 16.01
N GLN A 25 -5.67 13.74 16.66
CA GLN A 25 -5.90 14.18 18.04
C GLN A 25 -4.93 13.53 19.00
N LEU A 26 -4.74 12.21 18.89
CA LEU A 26 -3.77 11.49 19.72
C LEU A 26 -2.35 12.00 19.47
N THR A 27 -1.97 12.21 18.20
CA THR A 27 -0.65 12.74 17.81
C THR A 27 -0.41 14.13 18.41
N THR A 28 -1.35 15.04 18.24
CA THR A 28 -1.23 16.42 18.76
C THR A 28 -1.24 16.48 20.28
N SER A 29 -2.01 15.62 20.95
CA SER A 29 -2.00 15.51 22.42
C SER A 29 -0.63 15.07 22.94
N PHE A 30 0.03 14.11 22.27
CA PHE A 30 1.40 13.72 22.64
C PHE A 30 2.40 14.86 22.42
N ILE A 31 2.32 15.58 21.28
CA ILE A 31 3.19 16.71 20.97
C ILE A 31 3.02 17.83 21.97
N SER A 32 1.77 18.20 22.29
CA SER A 32 1.44 19.25 23.27
C SER A 32 1.94 18.92 24.67
N SER A 33 2.08 17.61 24.98
CA SER A 33 2.66 17.14 26.25
C SER A 33 4.20 17.06 26.23
N GLY A 34 4.87 17.53 25.16
CA GLY A 34 6.32 17.60 25.10
C GLY A 34 7.00 16.34 24.55
N ASN A 35 6.28 15.45 23.88
CA ASN A 35 6.85 14.26 23.27
C ASN A 35 7.28 14.52 21.81
N ARG A 36 8.17 13.68 21.29
CA ARG A 36 8.54 13.63 19.88
C ARG A 36 7.77 12.51 19.17
N VAL A 37 7.13 12.81 18.06
CA VAL A 37 6.28 11.86 17.36
C VAL A 37 6.77 11.63 15.92
N LEU A 38 6.94 10.36 15.54
CA LEU A 38 7.03 9.92 14.16
C LEU A 38 5.66 9.37 13.75
N PHE A 39 4.95 10.11 12.91
CA PHE A 39 3.68 9.68 12.34
C PHE A 39 3.93 9.01 10.99
N ILE A 40 3.60 7.75 10.88
CA ILE A 40 3.76 6.96 9.66
C ILE A 40 2.40 6.82 9.00
N GLU A 41 2.28 7.37 7.80
CA GLU A 41 1.05 7.37 7.02
C GLU A 41 0.62 5.96 6.59
N ASN A 42 -0.63 5.82 6.17
CA ASN A 42 -1.25 4.55 5.83
C ASN A 42 -0.41 3.72 4.86
N THR A 43 -0.02 2.53 5.25
CA THR A 43 0.76 1.57 4.44
C THR A 43 -0.10 0.68 3.54
N GLY A 44 -1.43 0.83 3.59
CA GLY A 44 -2.41 0.04 2.82
C GLY A 44 -2.87 -1.23 3.53
N ILE A 45 -4.18 -1.44 3.51
CA ILE A 45 -4.87 -2.63 4.07
C ILE A 45 -5.31 -3.56 2.93
N ARG A 46 -5.51 -3.00 1.73
CA ARG A 46 -5.97 -3.70 0.52
C ARG A 46 -5.07 -3.37 -0.66
N SER A 47 -5.12 -4.20 -1.69
CA SER A 47 -4.47 -3.88 -2.97
C SER A 47 -5.04 -2.59 -3.56
N ALA A 48 -4.20 -1.79 -4.22
CA ALA A 48 -4.61 -0.55 -4.85
C ALA A 48 -5.55 -0.82 -6.03
N ASN A 49 -6.58 0.02 -6.15
CA ASN A 49 -7.50 0.07 -7.28
C ASN A 49 -7.18 1.29 -8.18
N ILE A 50 -7.81 1.36 -9.34
CA ILE A 50 -7.67 2.50 -10.28
C ILE A 50 -8.05 3.83 -9.60
N SER A 51 -9.01 3.83 -8.67
CA SER A 51 -9.39 4.99 -7.86
C SER A 51 -8.30 5.50 -6.90
N ASP A 52 -7.26 4.73 -6.65
CA ASP A 52 -6.16 5.11 -5.74
C ASP A 52 -4.99 5.82 -6.47
N ILE A 53 -5.09 6.04 -7.79
CA ILE A 53 -4.02 6.67 -8.60
C ILE A 53 -3.69 8.09 -8.12
N SER A 54 -4.69 8.87 -7.75
CA SER A 54 -4.52 10.22 -7.19
C SER A 54 -3.69 10.18 -5.89
N ARG A 55 -3.99 9.24 -5.00
CA ARG A 55 -3.25 9.03 -3.73
C ARG A 55 -1.82 8.58 -3.97
N ILE A 56 -1.59 7.71 -4.95
CA ILE A 56 -0.23 7.27 -5.32
C ILE A 56 0.57 8.47 -5.86
N ARG A 57 -0.05 9.30 -6.70
CA ARG A 57 0.59 10.53 -7.23
C ARG A 57 0.94 11.50 -6.10
N GLU A 58 0.02 11.73 -5.17
CA GLU A 58 0.23 12.60 -4.02
C GLU A 58 1.38 12.09 -3.14
N ARG A 59 1.46 10.78 -2.89
CA ARG A 59 2.58 10.16 -2.17
C ARG A 59 3.92 10.34 -2.88
N ILE A 60 3.97 10.22 -4.20
CA ILE A 60 5.18 10.47 -4.97
C ILE A 60 5.62 11.93 -4.82
N VAL A 61 4.66 12.87 -4.83
CA VAL A 61 4.94 14.30 -4.61
C VAL A 61 5.44 14.54 -3.19
N ASN A 62 4.78 13.99 -2.18
CA ASN A 62 5.19 14.12 -0.78
C ASN A 62 6.55 13.48 -0.51
N TRP A 63 6.81 12.33 -1.12
CA TRP A 63 8.13 11.67 -1.03
C TRP A 63 9.25 12.51 -1.64
N ARG A 64 8.97 13.24 -2.75
CA ARG A 64 9.95 14.15 -3.39
C ARG A 64 10.14 15.46 -2.65
N LYS A 65 9.12 15.95 -1.94
CA LYS A 65 9.21 17.18 -1.12
C LYS A 65 9.99 16.97 0.18
N GLY A 66 9.95 15.75 0.72
CA GLY A 66 10.67 15.37 1.92
C GLY A 66 12.02 14.70 1.62
N GLU A 67 12.79 14.43 2.67
CA GLU A 67 14.03 13.66 2.57
C GLU A 67 13.71 12.17 2.67
N HIS A 68 13.76 11.45 1.54
CA HIS A 68 13.43 10.02 1.46
C HIS A 68 12.04 9.64 2.02
N GLY A 69 11.06 10.54 1.86
CA GLY A 69 9.70 10.38 2.34
C GLY A 69 9.45 10.88 3.77
N PHE A 70 10.45 11.39 4.46
CA PHE A 70 10.31 12.04 5.76
C PHE A 70 10.17 13.55 5.60
N SER A 71 9.21 14.15 6.32
CA SER A 71 9.00 15.60 6.36
C SER A 71 8.72 16.07 7.78
N SER A 72 9.35 17.16 8.20
CA SER A 72 9.07 17.79 9.49
C SER A 72 7.88 18.76 9.33
N ILE A 73 6.95 18.76 10.30
CA ILE A 73 5.81 19.69 10.33
C ILE A 73 5.95 20.69 11.48
N ASP A 74 6.42 20.24 12.65
CA ASP A 74 6.58 21.08 13.83
C ASP A 74 8.00 20.88 14.40
N GLY A 75 8.99 21.38 13.66
CA GLY A 75 10.39 21.21 14.02
C GLY A 75 10.73 19.74 14.27
N ASP A 76 11.40 19.47 15.40
CA ASP A 76 11.76 18.10 15.79
C ASP A 76 10.63 17.35 16.52
N LYS A 77 9.48 18.00 16.79
CA LYS A 77 8.39 17.39 17.56
C LYS A 77 7.52 16.45 16.73
N LEU A 78 7.24 16.81 15.46
CA LEU A 78 6.44 15.99 14.55
C LEU A 78 7.18 15.75 13.24
N THR A 79 7.48 14.50 12.97
CA THR A 79 7.95 14.05 11.67
C THR A 79 6.90 13.15 11.04
N LEU A 80 6.56 13.40 9.77
CA LEU A 80 5.73 12.51 8.96
C LEU A 80 6.63 11.58 8.14
N PHE A 81 6.20 10.36 7.97
CA PHE A 81 6.80 9.41 7.04
C PHE A 81 5.74 8.88 6.07
N SER A 82 5.90 9.21 4.79
CA SER A 82 5.07 8.73 3.67
C SER A 82 5.83 7.63 2.92
N PRO A 83 5.70 6.36 3.30
CA PRO A 83 6.49 5.28 2.71
C PRO A 83 6.08 4.96 1.28
N MET A 84 7.06 4.82 0.37
CA MET A 84 6.84 4.28 -0.96
C MET A 84 6.95 2.75 -0.94
N LEU A 85 5.81 2.08 -1.12
CA LEU A 85 5.67 0.63 -0.99
C LEU A 85 4.98 0.05 -2.22
N LEU A 86 5.27 -1.22 -2.53
CA LEU A 86 4.54 -1.96 -3.54
C LEU A 86 3.08 -2.17 -3.07
N PRO A 87 2.06 -1.92 -3.92
CA PRO A 87 0.66 -1.83 -3.54
C PRO A 87 -0.04 -3.20 -3.40
N PHE A 88 0.69 -4.25 -3.00
CA PHE A 88 0.18 -5.60 -2.80
C PHE A 88 0.53 -6.09 -1.39
N PRO A 89 -0.21 -5.66 -0.35
CA PRO A 89 0.19 -5.84 1.06
C PRO A 89 0.25 -7.30 1.52
N TYR A 90 -0.42 -8.22 0.83
CA TYR A 90 -0.46 -9.65 1.18
C TYR A 90 0.31 -10.56 0.20
N SER A 91 0.91 -10.00 -0.86
CA SER A 91 1.80 -10.76 -1.75
C SER A 91 3.13 -11.05 -1.05
N ASN A 92 3.59 -12.30 -1.05
CA ASN A 92 4.84 -12.71 -0.41
C ASN A 92 6.06 -11.95 -0.96
N ILE A 93 6.12 -11.72 -2.27
CA ILE A 93 7.21 -10.99 -2.93
C ILE A 93 7.17 -9.51 -2.53
N SER A 94 6.00 -8.86 -2.67
CA SER A 94 5.84 -7.46 -2.26
C SER A 94 6.14 -7.28 -0.78
N LEU A 95 5.66 -8.18 0.06
CA LEU A 95 5.86 -8.13 1.50
C LEU A 95 7.35 -8.28 1.86
N PHE A 96 8.10 -9.16 1.18
CA PHE A 96 9.53 -9.30 1.38
C PHE A 96 10.28 -8.01 1.04
N ILE A 97 9.98 -7.41 -0.12
CA ILE A 97 10.59 -6.15 -0.56
C ILE A 97 10.19 -4.99 0.36
N ASN A 98 8.89 -4.85 0.63
CA ASN A 98 8.34 -3.79 1.47
C ASN A 98 8.91 -3.84 2.89
N LYS A 99 8.99 -5.01 3.51
CA LYS A 99 9.61 -5.18 4.85
C LYS A 99 11.05 -4.69 4.87
N ARG A 100 11.84 -5.02 3.84
CA ARG A 100 13.23 -4.62 3.77
C ARG A 100 13.39 -3.11 3.62
N ILE A 101 12.67 -2.50 2.66
CA ILE A 101 12.72 -1.04 2.43
C ILE A 101 12.22 -0.30 3.66
N PHE A 102 11.08 -0.66 4.19
CA PHE A 102 10.40 0.01 5.28
C PHE A 102 11.23 -0.03 6.58
N ASN A 103 11.70 -1.21 6.98
CA ASN A 103 12.48 -1.37 8.21
C ASN A 103 13.84 -0.65 8.11
N ILE A 104 14.50 -0.67 6.94
CA ILE A 104 15.76 0.05 6.74
C ILE A 104 15.53 1.56 6.83
N SER A 105 14.47 2.09 6.21
CA SER A 105 14.15 3.52 6.24
C SER A 105 13.90 4.02 7.66
N ILE A 106 13.03 3.34 8.41
CA ILE A 106 12.73 3.69 9.81
C ILE A 106 14.00 3.59 10.67
N SER A 107 14.76 2.49 10.58
CA SER A 107 15.97 2.30 11.39
C SER A 107 17.06 3.34 11.08
N ARG A 108 17.18 3.80 9.82
CA ARG A 108 18.12 4.87 9.44
C ARG A 108 17.68 6.21 10.02
N TRP A 109 16.39 6.53 9.88
CA TRP A 109 15.84 7.76 10.43
C TRP A 109 15.96 7.80 11.96
N MET A 110 15.59 6.72 12.65
CA MET A 110 15.71 6.63 14.11
C MET A 110 17.14 6.88 14.58
N ARG A 111 18.13 6.29 13.89
CA ARG A 111 19.56 6.53 14.23
C ARG A 111 19.99 7.96 13.97
N ALA A 112 19.60 8.55 12.83
CA ALA A 112 19.95 9.92 12.46
C ALA A 112 19.34 10.94 13.42
N SER A 113 18.09 10.71 13.88
CA SER A 113 17.36 11.62 14.77
C SER A 113 17.56 11.31 16.26
N LYS A 114 18.40 10.33 16.61
CA LYS A 114 18.56 9.83 18.00
C LYS A 114 17.20 9.49 18.65
N PHE A 115 16.36 8.79 17.91
CA PHE A 115 15.02 8.41 18.33
C PHE A 115 15.06 7.01 18.96
N GLU A 116 15.41 6.96 20.23
CA GLU A 116 15.70 5.71 20.96
C GLU A 116 14.51 5.27 21.80
N SER A 117 14.42 3.96 22.05
CA SER A 117 13.42 3.34 22.95
C SER A 117 11.99 3.86 22.77
N PRO A 118 11.42 3.83 21.55
CA PRO A 118 10.12 4.43 21.29
C PRO A 118 8.99 3.62 21.92
N ILE A 119 7.90 4.32 22.25
CA ILE A 119 6.57 3.73 22.41
C ILE A 119 5.97 3.64 21.01
N VAL A 120 5.46 2.46 20.65
CA VAL A 120 4.81 2.26 19.36
C VAL A 120 3.31 2.13 19.54
N ILE A 121 2.54 2.93 18.83
CA ILE A 121 1.07 2.85 18.76
C ILE A 121 0.70 2.51 17.32
N SER A 122 0.04 1.39 17.11
CA SER A 122 -0.41 0.97 15.78
C SER A 122 -1.92 0.97 15.66
N PHE A 123 -2.42 1.57 14.59
CA PHE A 123 -3.81 1.44 14.14
C PHE A 123 -3.96 0.38 13.04
N LEU A 124 -2.85 -0.19 12.55
CA LEU A 124 -2.82 -1.12 11.44
C LEU A 124 -2.22 -2.47 11.87
N PRO A 125 -3.00 -3.55 11.91
CA PRO A 125 -2.51 -4.88 12.25
C PRO A 125 -2.03 -5.65 11.01
N THR A 126 -1.14 -5.06 10.18
CA THR A 126 -0.65 -5.70 8.95
C THR A 126 0.66 -6.46 9.16
N PRO A 127 0.98 -7.47 8.30
CA PRO A 127 2.26 -8.19 8.37
C PRO A 127 3.49 -7.31 8.24
N LEU A 128 3.36 -6.17 7.53
CA LEU A 128 4.43 -5.19 7.38
C LEU A 128 4.71 -4.49 8.71
N ILE A 129 3.66 -3.97 9.36
CA ILE A 129 3.77 -3.27 10.63
C ILE A 129 4.25 -4.22 11.74
N GLN A 130 3.78 -5.45 11.75
CA GLN A 130 4.27 -6.49 12.66
C GLN A 130 5.78 -6.70 12.53
N SER A 131 6.29 -6.74 11.28
CA SER A 131 7.73 -6.82 11.02
C SER A 131 8.47 -5.57 11.48
N ALA A 132 7.87 -4.39 11.31
CA ALA A 132 8.45 -3.12 11.73
C ALA A 132 8.56 -3.04 13.26
N ILE A 133 7.51 -3.37 14.00
CA ILE A 133 7.52 -3.40 15.48
C ILE A 133 8.63 -4.32 15.99
N LYS A 134 8.77 -5.54 15.41
CA LYS A 134 9.86 -6.45 15.76
C LYS A 134 11.26 -5.91 15.45
N SER A 135 11.40 -5.08 14.40
CA SER A 135 12.68 -4.49 14.00
C SER A 135 13.04 -3.25 14.80
N ILE A 136 12.04 -2.48 15.22
CA ILE A 136 12.16 -1.27 16.04
C ILE A 136 12.55 -1.67 17.48
N ASP A 137 12.02 -2.79 17.99
CA ASP A 137 12.17 -3.27 19.35
C ASP A 137 11.78 -2.18 20.38
N PRO A 138 10.50 -1.76 20.37
CA PRO A 138 10.02 -0.65 21.19
C PRO A 138 10.02 -1.01 22.68
N VAL A 139 10.09 0.02 23.55
CA VAL A 139 9.93 -0.15 24.99
C VAL A 139 8.52 -0.61 25.35
N LEU A 140 7.53 -0.19 24.56
CA LEU A 140 6.13 -0.58 24.70
C LEU A 140 5.45 -0.58 23.33
N SER A 141 4.72 -1.64 23.03
CA SER A 141 3.92 -1.80 21.82
C SER A 141 2.43 -1.81 22.14
N ILE A 142 1.69 -0.94 21.46
CA ILE A 142 0.24 -0.74 21.66
C ILE A 142 -0.48 -0.94 20.35
N TYR A 143 -1.55 -1.72 20.33
CA TYR A 143 -2.50 -1.78 19.24
C TYR A 143 -3.76 -1.01 19.61
N TYR A 144 -4.09 0.03 18.84
CA TYR A 144 -5.33 0.77 18.98
C TYR A 144 -6.32 0.31 17.90
N CYS A 145 -7.26 -0.55 18.28
CA CYS A 145 -8.31 -1.06 17.41
C CYS A 145 -9.50 -0.10 17.43
N ALA A 146 -9.47 0.88 16.50
CA ALA A 146 -10.51 1.91 16.42
C ALA A 146 -11.81 1.41 15.77
N ASN A 147 -11.74 0.44 14.85
CA ASN A 147 -12.88 -0.10 14.12
C ASN A 147 -12.63 -1.57 13.76
N ASN A 148 -13.70 -2.32 13.50
CA ASN A 148 -13.60 -3.67 12.95
C ASN A 148 -13.21 -3.62 11.46
N MET A 149 -11.90 -3.50 11.20
CA MET A 149 -11.39 -3.34 9.83
C MET A 149 -11.72 -4.53 8.94
N ALA A 150 -11.74 -5.73 9.48
CA ALA A 150 -12.02 -6.96 8.72
C ALA A 150 -13.43 -6.98 8.12
N GLU A 151 -14.38 -6.29 8.71
CA GLU A 151 -15.78 -6.21 8.25
C GLU A 151 -16.03 -5.03 7.30
N SER A 152 -15.06 -4.13 7.13
CA SER A 152 -15.23 -2.94 6.28
C SER A 152 -15.41 -3.27 4.79
N SER A 153 -14.84 -4.38 4.29
CA SER A 153 -15.00 -4.88 2.92
C SER A 153 -14.50 -6.31 2.76
N LYS A 154 -14.95 -7.01 1.69
CA LYS A 154 -14.46 -8.37 1.38
C LYS A 154 -12.93 -8.43 1.21
N SER A 155 -12.32 -7.40 0.65
CA SER A 155 -10.86 -7.34 0.50
C SER A 155 -10.13 -7.05 1.81
N ALA A 156 -10.78 -6.42 2.77
CA ALA A 156 -10.22 -6.17 4.11
C ALA A 156 -10.32 -7.39 5.04
N SER A 157 -11.17 -8.37 4.74
CA SER A 157 -11.31 -9.59 5.55
C SER A 157 -9.99 -10.39 5.70
N HIS A 158 -9.08 -10.26 4.74
CA HIS A 158 -7.75 -10.87 4.79
C HIS A 158 -6.89 -10.39 5.97
N ILE A 159 -7.27 -9.28 6.64
CA ILE A 159 -6.53 -8.74 7.79
C ILE A 159 -6.77 -9.56 9.07
N ARG A 160 -7.91 -10.27 9.19
CA ARG A 160 -8.35 -10.96 10.42
C ARG A 160 -7.27 -11.83 11.07
N PRO A 161 -6.58 -12.75 10.37
CA PRO A 161 -5.56 -13.60 11.00
C PRO A 161 -4.37 -12.80 11.54
N TYR A 162 -4.07 -11.67 10.92
CA TYR A 162 -2.99 -10.78 11.36
C TYR A 162 -3.43 -9.93 12.55
N GLU A 163 -4.67 -9.49 12.60
CA GLU A 163 -5.26 -8.79 13.72
C GLU A 163 -5.30 -9.67 14.98
N ASP A 164 -5.73 -10.93 14.85
CA ASP A 164 -5.70 -11.92 15.94
C ASP A 164 -4.29 -12.13 16.50
N TYR A 165 -3.30 -12.12 15.59
CA TYR A 165 -1.90 -12.19 16.03
C TYR A 165 -1.45 -10.90 16.71
N PHE A 166 -1.90 -9.71 16.23
CA PHE A 166 -1.59 -8.43 16.87
C PHE A 166 -2.11 -8.39 18.30
N PHE A 167 -3.36 -8.77 18.55
CA PHE A 167 -3.93 -8.85 19.89
C PHE A 167 -3.08 -9.69 20.85
N LYS A 168 -2.44 -10.76 20.35
CA LYS A 168 -1.55 -11.63 21.14
C LYS A 168 -0.13 -11.12 21.32
N SER A 169 0.35 -10.31 20.37
CA SER A 169 1.79 -10.02 20.25
C SER A 169 2.21 -8.64 20.75
N VAL A 170 1.27 -7.72 20.93
CA VAL A 170 1.52 -6.40 21.51
C VAL A 170 1.40 -6.43 23.02
N ASP A 171 2.01 -5.46 23.70
CA ASP A 171 1.98 -5.38 25.16
C ASP A 171 0.64 -4.93 25.71
N MET A 172 -0.09 -4.06 24.96
CA MET A 172 -1.39 -3.50 25.34
C MET A 172 -2.29 -3.33 24.14
N VAL A 173 -3.61 -3.41 24.36
CA VAL A 173 -4.64 -3.17 23.36
C VAL A 173 -5.61 -2.10 23.88
N PHE A 174 -5.85 -1.07 23.05
CA PHE A 174 -6.95 -0.13 23.23
C PHE A 174 -8.03 -0.39 22.18
N THR A 175 -9.29 -0.33 22.58
CA THR A 175 -10.43 -0.60 21.69
C THR A 175 -11.45 0.51 21.82
N ALA A 176 -11.97 0.97 20.68
CA ALA A 176 -12.95 2.05 20.65
C ALA A 176 -14.40 1.59 20.90
N ALA A 177 -14.64 0.27 20.94
CA ALA A 177 -15.96 -0.31 21.11
C ALA A 177 -15.94 -1.54 22.03
N TYR A 178 -17.01 -1.77 22.78
CA TYR A 178 -17.13 -2.92 23.70
C TYR A 178 -17.12 -4.25 22.97
N VAL A 179 -17.75 -4.33 21.79
CA VAL A 179 -17.73 -5.54 20.95
C VAL A 179 -16.28 -5.93 20.58
N ILE A 180 -15.48 -4.93 20.23
CA ILE A 180 -14.06 -5.14 19.89
C ILE A 180 -13.28 -5.53 21.16
N GLN A 181 -13.58 -4.90 22.29
CA GLN A 181 -12.96 -5.23 23.57
C GLN A 181 -13.19 -6.69 23.98
N GLU A 182 -14.42 -7.16 23.91
CA GLU A 182 -14.76 -8.56 24.19
C GLU A 182 -14.05 -9.53 23.25
N TYR A 183 -13.96 -9.19 21.98
CA TYR A 183 -13.22 -9.98 21.02
C TYR A 183 -11.72 -10.02 21.35
N ALA A 184 -11.11 -8.88 21.63
CA ALA A 184 -9.69 -8.74 21.94
C ALA A 184 -9.32 -9.44 23.25
N LYS A 185 -10.20 -9.46 24.25
CA LYS A 185 -10.01 -10.18 25.54
C LYS A 185 -9.83 -11.68 25.40
N ARG A 186 -10.21 -12.26 24.26
CA ARG A 186 -9.93 -13.69 23.95
C ARG A 186 -8.44 -13.95 23.68
N PHE A 187 -7.67 -12.91 23.41
CA PHE A 187 -6.29 -12.99 22.95
C PHE A 187 -5.29 -12.31 23.91
N SER A 188 -5.73 -11.35 24.72
CA SER A 188 -4.88 -10.57 25.61
C SER A 188 -5.64 -10.20 26.89
N ASP A 189 -4.94 -10.23 28.04
CA ASP A 189 -5.49 -9.79 29.31
C ASP A 189 -5.39 -8.26 29.50
N LYS A 190 -4.55 -7.58 28.70
CA LYS A 190 -4.32 -6.13 28.77
C LYS A 190 -5.10 -5.40 27.69
N VAL A 191 -6.42 -5.45 27.78
CA VAL A 191 -7.35 -4.83 26.84
C VAL A 191 -8.17 -3.76 27.55
N PHE A 192 -8.01 -2.51 27.09
CA PHE A 192 -8.65 -1.33 27.66
C PHE A 192 -9.69 -0.78 26.70
N TYR A 193 -10.86 -0.44 27.24
CA TYR A 193 -11.88 0.30 26.49
C TYR A 193 -11.49 1.77 26.45
N PHE A 194 -11.31 2.32 25.26
CA PHE A 194 -10.86 3.68 25.08
C PHE A 194 -11.52 4.28 23.82
N PRO A 195 -12.76 4.76 23.95
CA PRO A 195 -13.48 5.40 22.85
C PRO A 195 -12.92 6.80 22.56
N PRO A 196 -13.16 7.36 21.36
CA PRO A 196 -12.72 8.71 21.03
C PRO A 196 -13.36 9.75 21.95
N GLY A 197 -12.58 10.75 22.34
CA GLY A 197 -13.05 11.92 23.09
C GLY A 197 -13.64 13.01 22.19
N ILE A 198 -14.13 14.10 22.79
CA ILE A 198 -14.53 15.30 22.09
C ILE A 198 -13.55 16.45 22.32
N GLU A 199 -13.49 17.42 21.41
CA GLU A 199 -12.75 18.67 21.57
C GLU A 199 -13.56 19.67 22.42
N PHE A 200 -13.67 19.36 23.72
CA PHE A 200 -14.57 20.09 24.65
C PHE A 200 -14.34 21.59 24.65
N ASP A 201 -13.12 22.09 24.55
CA ASP A 201 -12.77 23.51 24.56
C ASP A 201 -13.46 24.29 23.43
N LYS A 202 -13.70 23.69 22.27
CA LYS A 202 -14.44 24.33 21.18
C LYS A 202 -15.87 24.58 21.57
N PHE A 203 -16.51 23.62 22.25
CA PHE A 203 -17.89 23.74 22.74
C PHE A 203 -17.97 24.72 23.91
N GLU A 204 -17.06 24.65 24.87
CA GLU A 204 -17.01 25.58 26.02
C GLU A 204 -16.84 27.03 25.57
N THR A 205 -16.02 27.27 24.56
CA THR A 205 -15.82 28.59 23.98
C THR A 205 -17.13 29.17 23.44
N VAL A 206 -17.96 28.35 22.77
CA VAL A 206 -19.25 28.77 22.22
C VAL A 206 -20.32 28.95 23.33
N LEU A 207 -20.28 28.13 24.38
CA LEU A 207 -21.15 28.30 25.55
C LEU A 207 -20.95 29.65 26.22
N LYS A 208 -19.70 30.14 26.32
CA LYS A 208 -19.34 31.42 26.95
C LYS A 208 -19.62 32.63 26.05
N LYS A 209 -19.81 32.44 24.74
CA LYS A 209 -20.12 33.50 23.79
C LYS A 209 -21.63 33.78 23.72
N ASN A 210 -22.00 35.04 23.79
CA ASN A 210 -23.42 35.49 23.72
C ASN A 210 -23.91 35.72 22.28
N SER A 211 -23.05 35.68 21.27
CA SER A 211 -23.41 35.96 19.88
C SER A 211 -22.83 34.88 18.95
N ASP A 212 -23.64 34.43 18.00
CA ASP A 212 -23.28 33.49 16.95
C ASP A 212 -22.73 34.14 15.67
N LYS A 213 -22.69 35.50 15.64
CA LYS A 213 -22.25 36.31 14.48
C LYS A 213 -22.98 35.97 13.17
N GLY A 214 -24.22 35.48 13.24
CA GLY A 214 -25.00 35.08 12.06
C GLY A 214 -24.63 33.72 11.46
N ILE A 215 -23.89 32.92 12.17
CA ILE A 215 -23.48 31.55 11.71
C ILE A 215 -24.73 30.66 11.52
N THR A 216 -25.76 30.84 12.36
CA THR A 216 -26.99 30.03 12.36
C THR A 216 -28.15 30.70 11.65
N SER A 217 -27.90 31.74 10.84
CA SER A 217 -28.95 32.50 10.14
C SER A 217 -29.89 31.64 9.27
N ASP A 218 -29.40 30.48 8.82
CA ASP A 218 -30.16 29.50 8.04
C ASP A 218 -31.13 28.63 8.85
N ILE A 219 -31.17 28.78 10.18
CA ILE A 219 -32.14 28.14 11.07
C ILE A 219 -32.81 29.11 12.03
N ASP A 220 -32.44 30.39 12.02
CA ASP A 220 -33.01 31.41 12.92
C ASP A 220 -34.49 31.73 12.64
N PHE A 221 -34.98 31.30 11.45
CA PHE A 221 -36.39 31.41 11.07
C PHE A 221 -37.29 30.34 11.70
N ILE A 222 -36.71 29.29 12.28
CA ILE A 222 -37.44 28.17 12.86
C ILE A 222 -38.05 28.63 14.19
N SER A 223 -39.38 28.59 14.27
CA SER A 223 -40.12 28.81 15.48
C SER A 223 -40.50 27.48 16.12
N GLY A 224 -40.25 27.33 17.42
CA GLY A 224 -40.53 26.08 18.15
C GLY A 224 -39.32 25.21 18.39
N PRO A 225 -39.53 24.01 18.97
CA PRO A 225 -38.45 23.10 19.30
C PRO A 225 -37.71 22.57 18.08
N ILE A 226 -36.37 22.59 18.14
CA ILE A 226 -35.49 22.05 17.10
C ILE A 226 -34.95 20.70 17.58
N ILE A 227 -35.26 19.65 16.84
CA ILE A 227 -34.72 18.31 17.04
C ILE A 227 -33.53 18.12 16.08
N GLY A 228 -32.31 18.11 16.63
CA GLY A 228 -31.10 18.15 15.81
C GLY A 228 -30.38 16.82 15.64
N TYR A 229 -29.99 16.53 14.41
CA TYR A 229 -29.02 15.50 14.09
C TYR A 229 -27.81 16.10 13.38
N ILE A 230 -26.60 15.73 13.83
CA ILE A 230 -25.35 16.10 13.19
C ILE A 230 -24.59 14.86 12.76
N GLY A 231 -24.14 14.81 11.51
CA GLY A 231 -23.26 13.79 10.99
C GLY A 231 -23.66 13.28 9.62
N ALA A 232 -22.88 12.32 9.11
CA ALA A 232 -23.13 11.73 7.81
C ALA A 232 -24.54 11.12 7.70
N LEU A 233 -25.28 11.53 6.67
CA LEU A 233 -26.60 10.99 6.36
C LEU A 233 -26.40 9.73 5.51
N GLY A 234 -26.08 8.63 6.19
CA GLY A 234 -25.66 7.37 5.58
C GLY A 234 -26.55 6.17 5.94
N LYS A 235 -26.06 4.98 5.64
CA LYS A 235 -26.79 3.71 5.85
C LYS A 235 -27.05 3.37 7.32
N VAL A 236 -26.40 4.05 8.25
CA VAL A 236 -26.58 3.83 9.69
C VAL A 236 -27.86 4.45 10.23
N LEU A 237 -28.41 5.46 9.53
CA LEU A 237 -29.61 6.17 9.97
C LEU A 237 -30.86 5.30 9.78
N ASP A 238 -31.68 5.24 10.80
CA ASP A 238 -33.04 4.72 10.75
C ASP A 238 -33.96 5.80 10.19
N LYS A 239 -34.21 5.75 8.89
CA LYS A 239 -35.05 6.73 8.19
C LYS A 239 -36.52 6.57 8.56
N ASP A 240 -36.95 5.36 8.88
CA ASP A 240 -38.35 5.09 9.26
C ASP A 240 -38.63 5.67 10.64
N LEU A 241 -37.70 5.55 11.58
CA LEU A 241 -37.74 6.23 12.86
C LEU A 241 -37.84 7.75 12.72
N ILE A 242 -36.99 8.36 11.85
CA ILE A 242 -37.02 9.81 11.62
C ILE A 242 -38.36 10.25 10.98
N CYS A 243 -38.90 9.45 10.02
CA CYS A 243 -40.22 9.70 9.45
C CYS A 243 -41.32 9.65 10.52
N THR A 244 -41.30 8.63 11.38
CA THR A 244 -42.29 8.49 12.46
C THR A 244 -42.22 9.66 13.43
N LEU A 245 -41.01 10.05 13.85
CA LEU A 245 -40.78 11.19 14.70
C LEU A 245 -41.33 12.49 14.06
N ALA A 246 -41.05 12.73 12.78
CA ALA A 246 -41.49 13.91 12.07
C ALA A 246 -43.03 14.01 11.96
N ASN A 247 -43.68 12.86 11.74
CA ASN A 247 -45.13 12.78 11.60
C ASN A 247 -45.88 12.94 12.95
N GLN A 248 -45.27 12.53 14.05
CA GLN A 248 -45.86 12.61 15.38
C GLN A 248 -45.57 13.99 16.03
N CYS A 249 -44.34 14.47 15.95
CA CYS A 249 -43.94 15.76 16.53
C CYS A 249 -44.30 16.95 15.61
N ASN A 250 -45.57 17.25 15.44
CA ASN A 250 -46.05 18.30 14.52
C ASN A 250 -45.58 19.72 14.87
N ASN A 251 -45.28 19.97 16.13
CA ASN A 251 -44.82 21.27 16.62
C ASN A 251 -43.29 21.41 16.65
N CYS A 252 -42.57 20.43 16.17
CA CYS A 252 -41.11 20.38 16.15
C CYS A 252 -40.58 20.46 14.72
N THR A 253 -39.41 21.02 14.56
CA THR A 253 -38.64 20.97 13.30
C THR A 253 -37.44 20.03 13.48
N ILE A 254 -37.31 19.04 12.60
CA ILE A 254 -36.13 18.17 12.57
C ILE A 254 -35.10 18.79 11.67
N VAL A 255 -33.91 19.07 12.21
CA VAL A 255 -32.77 19.65 11.47
C VAL A 255 -31.69 18.60 11.30
N LEU A 256 -31.37 18.29 10.04
CA LEU A 256 -30.34 17.31 9.66
C LEU A 256 -29.12 18.02 9.07
N ILE A 257 -27.98 17.93 9.75
CA ILE A 257 -26.73 18.57 9.36
C ILE A 257 -25.68 17.52 8.99
N GLY A 258 -25.22 17.52 7.75
CA GLY A 258 -24.12 16.68 7.28
C GLY A 258 -24.22 16.28 5.81
N PRO A 259 -23.18 15.62 5.29
CA PRO A 259 -23.14 15.16 3.91
C PRO A 259 -24.05 13.94 3.71
N GLU A 260 -24.70 13.87 2.55
CA GLU A 260 -25.58 12.78 2.16
C GLU A 260 -24.80 11.70 1.42
N TYR A 261 -24.85 10.46 1.93
CA TYR A 261 -24.23 9.29 1.31
C TYR A 261 -25.24 8.23 0.85
N THR A 262 -26.53 8.46 1.12
CA THR A 262 -27.64 7.62 0.66
C THR A 262 -28.80 8.50 0.23
N ASN A 263 -29.71 7.94 -0.58
CA ASN A 263 -30.93 8.64 -0.98
C ASN A 263 -31.75 9.07 0.25
N MET A 264 -32.15 10.37 0.32
CA MET A 264 -32.92 10.99 1.39
C MET A 264 -34.30 11.50 0.93
N ASP A 265 -34.77 11.13 -0.28
CA ASP A 265 -36.01 11.64 -0.87
C ASP A 265 -37.23 11.44 0.04
N LYS A 266 -37.31 10.28 0.72
CA LYS A 266 -38.37 9.95 1.68
C LYS A 266 -38.46 10.99 2.81
N LEU A 267 -37.32 11.45 3.34
CA LEU A 267 -37.25 12.44 4.40
C LEU A 267 -37.49 13.86 3.85
N ARG A 268 -37.07 14.15 2.63
CA ARG A 268 -37.26 15.45 1.97
C ARG A 268 -38.73 15.79 1.67
N SER A 269 -39.56 14.76 1.52
CA SER A 269 -40.99 14.94 1.30
C SER A 269 -41.76 15.40 2.54
N ILE A 270 -41.13 15.42 3.71
CA ILE A 270 -41.77 15.79 4.99
C ILE A 270 -41.47 17.24 5.30
N SER A 271 -42.51 18.03 5.49
CA SER A 271 -42.43 19.51 5.55
C SER A 271 -41.68 20.08 6.77
N ASN A 272 -41.66 19.34 7.88
CA ASN A 272 -40.96 19.75 9.10
C ASN A 272 -39.55 19.14 9.25
N ILE A 273 -38.97 18.63 8.13
CA ILE A 273 -37.58 18.23 8.09
C ILE A 273 -36.76 19.20 7.24
N VAL A 274 -35.71 19.77 7.85
CA VAL A 274 -34.80 20.72 7.21
C VAL A 274 -33.41 20.10 7.03
N PHE A 275 -32.89 20.19 5.81
CA PHE A 275 -31.54 19.71 5.47
C PHE A 275 -30.60 20.90 5.29
N LEU A 276 -29.54 20.99 6.08
CA LEU A 276 -28.56 22.08 6.01
C LEU A 276 -27.28 21.73 5.29
N GLY A 277 -27.15 20.44 4.84
CA GLY A 277 -25.94 19.98 4.20
C GLY A 277 -24.72 19.95 5.12
N LEU A 278 -23.53 19.91 4.53
CA LEU A 278 -22.26 19.90 5.27
C LEU A 278 -21.95 21.27 5.86
N LYS A 279 -21.67 21.33 7.15
CA LYS A 279 -21.20 22.54 7.85
C LYS A 279 -19.76 22.32 8.35
N PRO A 280 -18.93 23.38 8.41
CA PRO A 280 -17.62 23.33 9.05
C PRO A 280 -17.70 22.87 10.50
N HIS A 281 -16.74 22.04 10.92
CA HIS A 281 -16.77 21.44 12.27
C HIS A 281 -16.74 22.47 13.41
N ASP A 282 -16.05 23.59 13.22
CA ASP A 282 -15.97 24.70 14.17
C ASP A 282 -17.28 25.49 14.31
N GLN A 283 -18.21 25.37 13.36
CA GLN A 283 -19.52 25.99 13.39
C GLN A 283 -20.57 25.11 14.08
N LEU A 284 -20.36 23.77 14.13
CA LEU A 284 -21.35 22.83 14.67
C LEU A 284 -21.80 23.16 16.10
N PRO A 285 -20.95 23.61 17.04
CA PRO A 285 -21.40 23.98 18.38
C PRO A 285 -22.46 25.08 18.39
N TYR A 286 -22.43 26.05 17.44
CA TYR A 286 -23.42 27.09 17.34
C TYR A 286 -24.79 26.55 16.93
N TYR A 287 -24.84 25.60 16.00
CA TYR A 287 -26.07 24.91 15.61
C TYR A 287 -26.62 24.07 16.75
N ILE A 288 -25.77 23.29 17.43
CA ILE A 288 -26.17 22.44 18.55
C ILE A 288 -26.79 23.31 19.67
N LYS A 289 -26.23 24.49 19.92
CA LYS A 289 -26.76 25.44 20.94
C LYS A 289 -28.23 25.82 20.71
N LYS A 290 -28.72 25.74 19.45
CA LYS A 290 -30.11 26.01 19.08
C LYS A 290 -31.03 24.80 19.22
N PHE A 291 -30.49 23.59 19.41
CA PHE A 291 -31.31 22.39 19.54
C PHE A 291 -32.01 22.32 20.88
N SER A 292 -33.26 21.88 20.86
CA SER A 292 -34.00 21.50 22.07
C SER A 292 -33.60 20.06 22.48
N VAL A 293 -33.43 19.15 21.49
CA VAL A 293 -33.01 17.79 21.70
C VAL A 293 -32.06 17.34 20.60
N GLY A 294 -30.97 16.70 20.96
CA GLY A 294 -30.09 16.02 20.02
C GLY A 294 -30.49 14.54 19.84
N ILE A 295 -30.52 14.04 18.63
CA ILE A 295 -30.91 12.65 18.37
C ILE A 295 -29.78 11.81 17.76
N VAL A 296 -29.74 10.52 18.14
CA VAL A 296 -28.90 9.49 17.55
C VAL A 296 -29.79 8.35 17.05
N PRO A 297 -30.49 8.53 15.91
CA PRO A 297 -31.47 7.61 15.37
C PRO A 297 -30.80 6.57 14.48
N TYR A 298 -29.98 5.71 15.07
CA TYR A 298 -29.25 4.68 14.32
C TYR A 298 -29.98 3.35 14.32
N LEU A 299 -29.89 2.64 13.20
CA LEU A 299 -30.33 1.26 13.11
C LEU A 299 -29.56 0.40 14.12
N CYS A 300 -30.27 -0.45 14.88
CA CYS A 300 -29.66 -1.41 15.78
C CYS A 300 -29.38 -2.72 15.04
N ASN A 301 -28.22 -2.84 14.39
CA ASN A 301 -27.78 -4.01 13.63
C ASN A 301 -26.32 -4.39 13.94
N ASP A 302 -25.79 -5.44 13.32
CA ASP A 302 -24.46 -5.95 13.62
C ASP A 302 -23.35 -4.91 13.32
N PHE A 303 -23.53 -4.07 12.31
CA PHE A 303 -22.58 -3.02 12.00
C PHE A 303 -22.56 -1.95 13.10
N THR A 304 -23.73 -1.48 13.55
CA THR A 304 -23.85 -0.39 14.55
C THR A 304 -23.55 -0.86 15.97
N LYS A 305 -23.51 -2.16 16.24
CA LYS A 305 -23.07 -2.71 17.55
C LYS A 305 -21.65 -2.28 17.92
N GLY A 306 -20.78 -2.01 16.93
CA GLY A 306 -19.40 -1.58 17.13
C GLY A 306 -19.17 -0.10 16.85
N VAL A 307 -20.20 0.73 16.75
CA VAL A 307 -20.11 2.16 16.46
C VAL A 307 -20.29 2.97 17.72
N TYR A 308 -19.25 3.67 18.13
CA TYR A 308 -19.33 4.65 19.21
C TYR A 308 -19.95 5.97 18.69
N PRO A 309 -21.11 6.43 19.23
CA PRO A 309 -21.79 7.62 18.74
C PRO A 309 -21.20 8.89 19.37
N SER A 310 -20.10 9.42 18.84
CA SER A 310 -19.42 10.62 19.34
C SER A 310 -20.34 11.83 19.46
N LYS A 311 -21.39 11.92 18.63
CA LYS A 311 -22.41 12.97 18.62
C LYS A 311 -23.12 13.14 19.95
N LEU A 312 -23.28 12.05 20.69
CA LEU A 312 -23.87 12.09 22.02
C LEU A 312 -23.10 13.05 22.93
N ASN A 313 -21.77 12.94 22.95
CA ASN A 313 -20.92 13.84 23.73
C ASN A 313 -20.98 15.30 23.24
N GLU A 314 -21.13 15.50 21.92
CA GLU A 314 -21.23 16.83 21.33
C GLU A 314 -22.52 17.56 21.79
N TYR A 315 -23.67 16.86 21.84
CA TYR A 315 -24.90 17.39 22.37
C TYR A 315 -24.79 17.72 23.87
N LEU A 316 -24.25 16.76 24.65
CA LEU A 316 -24.06 16.94 26.08
C LEU A 316 -23.07 18.06 26.39
N ALA A 317 -22.07 18.32 25.55
CA ALA A 317 -21.14 19.43 25.72
C ALA A 317 -21.82 20.81 25.66
N MET A 318 -22.90 20.91 24.89
CA MET A 318 -23.72 22.12 24.84
C MET A 318 -24.85 22.13 25.89
N GLY A 319 -24.90 21.06 26.72
CA GLY A 319 -25.95 20.91 27.75
C GLY A 319 -27.29 20.46 27.19
N ILE A 320 -27.34 20.08 25.90
CA ILE A 320 -28.57 19.66 25.23
C ILE A 320 -28.92 18.22 25.62
N PRO A 321 -30.20 17.92 25.95
CA PRO A 321 -30.63 16.54 26.15
C PRO A 321 -30.46 15.72 24.87
N ALA A 322 -30.17 14.45 25.03
CA ALA A 322 -29.96 13.57 23.88
C ALA A 322 -30.75 12.27 24.00
N VAL A 323 -31.32 11.83 22.88
CA VAL A 323 -32.01 10.54 22.77
C VAL A 323 -31.30 9.68 21.76
N SER A 324 -30.98 8.45 22.15
CA SER A 324 -30.35 7.45 21.28
C SER A 324 -31.23 6.21 21.16
N THR A 325 -31.24 5.55 20.02
CA THR A 325 -31.68 4.18 19.90
C THR A 325 -30.83 3.27 20.80
N ASN A 326 -31.31 2.05 21.12
CA ASN A 326 -30.64 1.13 22.03
C ASN A 326 -29.35 0.55 21.44
N LEU A 327 -28.40 1.45 21.11
CA LEU A 327 -27.08 1.06 20.66
C LEU A 327 -26.33 0.41 21.81
N ARG A 328 -25.64 -0.69 21.51
CA ARG A 328 -24.84 -1.42 22.51
C ARG A 328 -23.83 -0.50 23.19
N GLU A 329 -23.11 0.32 22.44
CA GLU A 329 -22.07 1.23 22.98
C GLU A 329 -22.66 2.25 23.97
N VAL A 330 -23.87 2.75 23.73
CA VAL A 330 -24.54 3.68 24.64
C VAL A 330 -25.03 2.94 25.88
N ARG A 331 -25.63 1.77 25.71
CA ARG A 331 -26.14 0.95 26.81
C ARG A 331 -25.03 0.50 27.77
N GLU A 332 -23.93 -0.02 27.23
CA GLU A 332 -22.79 -0.45 28.05
C GLU A 332 -22.08 0.73 28.75
N SER A 333 -22.17 1.94 28.15
CA SER A 333 -21.67 3.19 28.74
C SER A 333 -22.70 3.85 29.69
N LYS A 334 -23.78 3.17 30.09
CA LYS A 334 -24.83 3.73 30.96
C LYS A 334 -24.26 4.34 32.24
N ASN A 335 -23.24 3.75 32.84
CA ASN A 335 -22.57 4.29 34.02
C ASN A 335 -21.85 5.63 33.75
N THR A 336 -21.39 5.85 32.49
CA THR A 336 -20.74 7.09 32.06
C THR A 336 -21.75 8.20 31.79
N TYR A 337 -22.84 7.86 31.09
CA TYR A 337 -23.84 8.83 30.71
C TYR A 337 -24.93 9.05 31.77
N GLY A 338 -25.28 8.00 32.53
CA GLY A 338 -26.32 8.06 33.55
C GLY A 338 -27.62 8.60 33.02
N GLU A 339 -28.16 9.61 33.70
CA GLU A 339 -29.39 10.34 33.29
C GLU A 339 -29.11 11.46 32.28
N ALA A 340 -27.87 11.64 31.83
CA ALA A 340 -27.54 12.73 30.89
C ALA A 340 -28.08 12.47 29.48
N ALA A 341 -28.31 11.18 29.11
CA ALA A 341 -28.89 10.78 27.82
C ALA A 341 -29.94 9.70 28.00
N VAL A 342 -30.99 9.73 27.18
CA VAL A 342 -32.07 8.73 27.16
C VAL A 342 -31.75 7.67 26.10
N ILE A 343 -31.97 6.40 26.46
CA ILE A 343 -31.81 5.26 25.56
C ILE A 343 -33.17 4.64 25.33
N ALA A 344 -33.69 4.74 24.12
CA ALA A 344 -35.00 4.23 23.75
C ALA A 344 -34.92 2.80 23.18
N ASN A 345 -35.75 1.89 23.65
CA ASN A 345 -35.79 0.48 23.24
C ASN A 345 -36.75 0.21 22.09
N SER A 346 -37.65 1.15 21.81
CA SER A 346 -38.61 1.09 20.70
C SER A 346 -38.71 2.44 19.99
N ILE A 347 -39.38 2.46 18.84
CA ILE A 347 -39.68 3.70 18.10
C ILE A 347 -40.60 4.61 18.93
N GLU A 348 -41.60 4.03 19.57
CA GLU A 348 -42.59 4.73 20.42
C GLU A 348 -41.86 5.41 21.59
N GLU A 349 -41.02 4.67 22.34
CA GLU A 349 -40.23 5.20 23.45
C GLU A 349 -39.29 6.32 22.99
N PHE A 350 -38.74 6.20 21.77
CA PHE A 350 -37.86 7.22 21.20
C PHE A 350 -38.63 8.52 20.96
N VAL A 351 -39.79 8.41 20.32
CA VAL A 351 -40.63 9.60 20.01
C VAL A 351 -41.14 10.25 21.29
N GLU A 352 -41.70 9.49 22.22
CA GLU A 352 -42.17 10.00 23.53
C GLU A 352 -41.05 10.70 24.30
N SER A 353 -39.85 10.11 24.29
CA SER A 353 -38.68 10.72 24.93
C SER A 353 -38.27 12.05 24.28
N VAL A 354 -38.28 12.11 22.94
CA VAL A 354 -37.95 13.32 22.20
C VAL A 354 -38.99 14.40 22.48
N GLU A 355 -40.29 14.09 22.43
CA GLU A 355 -41.36 15.04 22.69
C GLU A 355 -41.31 15.60 24.13
N SER A 356 -41.12 14.72 25.11
CA SER A 356 -40.99 15.11 26.52
C SER A 356 -39.82 16.06 26.75
N LEU A 357 -38.64 15.73 26.16
CA LEU A 357 -37.44 16.55 26.32
C LEU A 357 -37.47 17.83 25.50
N ALA A 358 -38.22 17.86 24.39
CA ALA A 358 -38.36 19.06 23.56
C ALA A 358 -39.09 20.21 24.25
N VAL A 359 -39.97 19.90 25.22
CA VAL A 359 -40.71 20.86 26.03
C VAL A 359 -40.16 20.97 27.47
N GLU A 360 -39.08 20.27 27.77
CA GLU A 360 -38.43 20.32 29.09
C GLU A 360 -38.03 21.77 29.42
N GLU A 361 -38.50 22.31 30.54
CA GLU A 361 -38.06 23.60 31.03
C GLU A 361 -36.56 23.61 31.28
N ASN A 362 -35.90 24.77 31.07
CA ASN A 362 -34.45 24.96 31.16
C ASN A 362 -33.94 24.67 32.58
N ASN A 363 -33.77 23.37 32.92
CA ASN A 363 -33.23 22.95 34.20
C ASN A 363 -31.69 23.09 34.19
N SER A 364 -31.20 24.14 34.87
CA SER A 364 -29.77 24.45 34.95
C SER A 364 -28.95 23.30 35.53
N LEU A 365 -29.48 22.54 36.50
CA LEU A 365 -28.78 21.40 37.12
C LEU A 365 -28.59 20.25 36.14
N LEU A 366 -29.61 19.94 35.34
CA LEU A 366 -29.51 18.90 34.31
C LEU A 366 -28.54 19.30 33.19
N LYS A 367 -28.59 20.59 32.79
CA LYS A 367 -27.65 21.15 31.83
C LYS A 367 -26.21 21.06 32.30
N GLU A 368 -25.93 21.46 33.53
CA GLU A 368 -24.59 21.32 34.12
C GLU A 368 -24.14 19.85 34.24
N LYS A 369 -25.05 18.95 34.59
CA LYS A 369 -24.76 17.50 34.65
C LYS A 369 -24.35 16.98 33.26
N ARG A 370 -25.07 17.33 32.19
CA ARG A 370 -24.77 16.98 30.81
C ARG A 370 -23.38 17.49 30.40
N ILE A 371 -23.08 18.76 30.65
CA ILE A 371 -21.79 19.39 30.36
C ILE A 371 -20.65 18.68 31.11
N ARG A 372 -20.86 18.34 32.39
CA ARG A 372 -19.86 17.64 33.21
C ARG A 372 -19.55 16.25 32.68
N VAL A 373 -20.56 15.52 32.22
CA VAL A 373 -20.37 14.19 31.56
C VAL A 373 -19.59 14.35 30.27
N ALA A 374 -19.91 15.32 29.43
CA ALA A 374 -19.17 15.58 28.20
C ALA A 374 -17.72 15.99 28.47
N LYS A 375 -17.46 16.81 29.50
CA LYS A 375 -16.10 17.20 29.90
C LYS A 375 -15.27 16.01 30.37
N ALA A 376 -15.86 15.07 31.12
CA ALA A 376 -15.20 13.84 31.50
C ALA A 376 -14.85 12.94 30.29
N ASN A 377 -15.58 13.09 29.18
CA ASN A 377 -15.33 12.43 27.90
C ASN A 377 -14.51 13.30 26.90
N SER A 378 -13.88 14.39 27.38
CA SER A 378 -13.02 15.21 26.52
C SER A 378 -11.73 14.49 26.13
N TRP A 379 -11.10 14.98 25.06
CA TRP A 379 -9.78 14.47 24.65
C TRP A 379 -8.72 14.66 25.73
N GLU A 380 -8.76 15.76 26.45
CA GLU A 380 -7.84 16.03 27.56
C GLU A 380 -7.98 14.98 28.65
N SER A 381 -9.22 14.73 29.12
CA SER A 381 -9.51 13.71 30.14
C SER A 381 -9.12 12.30 29.66
N ARG A 382 -9.48 11.97 28.43
CA ARG A 382 -9.14 10.68 27.82
C ARG A 382 -7.64 10.51 27.66
N PHE A 383 -6.93 11.54 27.18
CA PHE A 383 -5.49 11.49 27.03
C PHE A 383 -4.75 11.38 28.37
N GLU A 384 -5.23 12.01 29.43
CA GLU A 384 -4.70 11.84 30.78
C GLU A 384 -4.87 10.40 31.28
N GLU A 385 -6.04 9.80 31.09
CA GLU A 385 -6.33 8.41 31.41
C GLU A 385 -5.40 7.45 30.64
N LEU A 386 -5.31 7.60 29.31
CA LEU A 386 -4.41 6.83 28.45
C LEU A 386 -2.95 6.96 28.91
N SER A 387 -2.52 8.17 29.19
CA SER A 387 -1.15 8.43 29.64
C SER A 387 -0.85 7.75 30.97
N GLU A 388 -1.79 7.72 31.88
CA GLU A 388 -1.62 7.07 33.19
C GLU A 388 -1.51 5.54 33.03
N ILE A 389 -2.38 4.95 32.21
CA ILE A 389 -2.33 3.50 31.88
C ILE A 389 -0.97 3.13 31.25
N ILE A 390 -0.50 3.92 30.29
CA ILE A 390 0.80 3.67 29.62
C ILE A 390 1.96 3.81 30.62
N LYS A 391 1.92 4.82 31.51
CA LYS A 391 2.97 4.99 32.54
C LYS A 391 3.05 3.82 33.48
N GLN A 392 1.92 3.35 33.99
CA GLN A 392 1.87 2.19 34.88
C GLN A 392 2.50 0.98 34.21
N GLU A 393 2.21 0.77 32.92
CA GLU A 393 2.82 -0.33 32.17
C GLU A 393 4.34 -0.16 31.97
N LEU A 394 4.79 1.07 31.67
CA LEU A 394 6.23 1.35 31.55
C LEU A 394 6.99 1.09 32.85
N ILE A 395 6.42 1.46 34.00
CA ILE A 395 6.99 1.15 35.32
C ILE A 395 7.07 -0.35 35.51
N PHE A 396 5.98 -1.08 35.23
CA PHE A 396 5.94 -2.54 35.33
C PHE A 396 6.98 -3.23 34.42
N ILE A 397 7.15 -2.75 33.19
CA ILE A 397 8.15 -3.27 32.24
C ILE A 397 9.57 -3.00 32.78
N LYS A 398 9.84 -1.80 33.31
CA LYS A 398 11.13 -1.43 33.88
C LYS A 398 11.49 -2.32 35.07
N ASP A 399 10.55 -2.55 36.00
CA ASP A 399 10.74 -3.44 37.14
C ASP A 399 10.97 -4.90 36.70
N ARG A 400 10.28 -5.33 35.65
CA ARG A 400 10.46 -6.66 35.07
C ARG A 400 11.81 -6.81 34.37
N GLN A 401 12.30 -5.79 33.71
CA GLN A 401 13.63 -5.78 33.07
C GLN A 401 14.76 -5.88 34.07
N LEU A 402 14.62 -5.25 35.23
CA LEU A 402 15.60 -5.36 36.34
C LEU A 402 15.71 -6.80 36.88
N LYS A 403 14.67 -7.63 36.69
CA LYS A 403 14.63 -9.04 37.14
C LYS A 403 15.02 -10.04 36.04
N VAL A 404 15.44 -9.58 34.86
CA VAL A 404 15.70 -10.46 33.73
C VAL A 404 17.02 -11.22 33.90
N ASN A 405 16.93 -12.54 33.71
CA ASN A 405 18.10 -13.42 33.69
C ASN A 405 18.87 -13.22 32.37
N TRP A 406 19.95 -12.42 32.40
CA TRP A 406 20.80 -12.13 31.25
C TRP A 406 21.30 -13.40 30.51
N LYS A 407 21.50 -14.51 31.21
CA LYS A 407 21.93 -15.80 30.62
C LYS A 407 20.91 -16.33 29.62
N LYS A 408 19.61 -16.20 29.92
CA LYS A 408 18.53 -16.63 29.04
C LYS A 408 18.45 -15.74 27.77
N GLN A 409 18.61 -14.43 27.93
CA GLN A 409 18.65 -13.50 26.78
C GLN A 409 19.89 -13.71 25.91
N PHE A 410 21.07 -13.92 26.53
CA PHE A 410 22.30 -14.20 25.82
C PHE A 410 22.19 -15.48 24.98
N ASN A 411 21.65 -16.56 25.54
CA ASN A 411 21.41 -17.81 24.83
C ASN A 411 20.42 -17.64 23.66
N ASN A 412 19.37 -16.85 23.84
CA ASN A 412 18.41 -16.56 22.77
C ASN A 412 19.06 -15.73 21.65
N TYR A 413 19.87 -14.74 22.00
CA TYR A 413 20.64 -13.95 21.04
C TYR A 413 21.59 -14.82 20.22
N PHE A 414 22.34 -15.69 20.86
CA PHE A 414 23.25 -16.63 20.18
C PHE A 414 22.52 -17.61 19.27
N LYS A 415 21.38 -18.16 19.71
CA LYS A 415 20.55 -19.03 18.86
C LYS A 415 20.04 -18.30 17.62
N MET A 416 19.59 -17.05 17.76
CA MET A 416 19.10 -16.23 16.64
C MET A 416 20.22 -15.87 15.66
N GLN A 417 21.42 -15.53 16.15
CA GLN A 417 22.57 -15.22 15.33
C GLN A 417 23.10 -16.46 14.60
N SER A 418 23.12 -17.62 15.26
CA SER A 418 23.45 -18.90 14.64
C SER A 418 22.49 -19.26 13.51
N ARG A 419 21.17 -19.03 13.69
CA ARG A 419 20.17 -19.26 12.65
C ARG A 419 20.37 -18.34 11.42
N ARG A 420 20.68 -17.05 11.64
CA ARG A 420 21.00 -16.10 10.55
C ARG A 420 22.27 -16.52 9.78
N ARG A 421 23.32 -16.95 10.48
CA ARG A 421 24.56 -17.46 9.86
C ARG A 421 24.30 -18.73 9.03
N LYS A 422 23.51 -19.68 9.53
CA LYS A 422 23.11 -20.89 8.80
C LYS A 422 22.33 -20.54 7.52
N ILE A 423 21.36 -19.61 7.59
CA ILE A 423 20.60 -19.15 6.42
C ILE A 423 21.53 -18.48 5.39
N ALA A 424 22.43 -17.61 5.82
CA ALA A 424 23.39 -16.96 4.95
C ALA A 424 24.32 -18.00 4.27
N LEU A 425 24.80 -18.98 5.03
CA LEU A 425 25.65 -20.06 4.50
C LEU A 425 24.90 -20.93 3.49
N ILE A 426 23.65 -21.30 3.78
CA ILE A 426 22.80 -22.06 2.84
C ILE A 426 22.55 -21.24 1.56
N THR A 427 22.28 -19.94 1.68
CA THR A 427 22.05 -19.07 0.51
C THR A 427 23.30 -18.97 -0.37
N ILE A 428 24.47 -18.81 0.24
CA ILE A 428 25.75 -18.78 -0.47
C ILE A 428 26.01 -20.13 -1.15
N LEU A 429 25.80 -21.22 -0.42
CA LEU A 429 26.01 -22.57 -0.96
C LEU A 429 25.04 -22.85 -2.12
N SER A 430 23.76 -22.48 -1.98
CA SER A 430 22.77 -22.61 -3.06
C SER A 430 23.15 -21.80 -4.29
N PHE A 431 23.67 -20.59 -4.10
CA PHE A 431 24.17 -19.76 -5.20
C PHE A 431 25.32 -20.46 -5.96
N PHE A 432 26.29 -21.02 -5.24
CA PHE A 432 27.37 -21.77 -5.86
C PHE A 432 26.88 -23.03 -6.57
N ILE A 433 25.97 -23.80 -5.97
CA ILE A 433 25.37 -24.98 -6.58
C ILE A 433 24.68 -24.62 -7.91
N VAL A 434 23.90 -23.52 -7.94
CA VAL A 434 23.23 -23.05 -9.16
C VAL A 434 24.24 -22.64 -10.23
N ILE A 435 25.27 -21.88 -9.89
CA ILE A 435 26.29 -21.38 -10.84
C ILE A 435 27.14 -22.53 -11.40
N TYR A 436 27.52 -23.49 -10.56
CA TYR A 436 28.37 -24.63 -10.95
C TYR A 436 27.56 -25.88 -11.35
N SER A 437 26.23 -25.78 -11.47
CA SER A 437 25.37 -26.81 -12.02
C SER A 437 25.28 -26.72 -13.56
N PRO A 438 24.82 -27.75 -14.24
CA PRO A 438 24.57 -27.70 -15.68
C PRO A 438 23.34 -26.85 -16.07
N LEU A 439 22.71 -26.14 -15.12
CA LEU A 439 21.51 -25.34 -15.36
C LEU A 439 21.68 -24.34 -16.50
N PHE A 440 22.77 -23.56 -16.47
CA PHE A 440 23.03 -22.57 -17.52
C PHE A 440 23.42 -23.20 -18.87
N TRP A 441 23.97 -24.40 -18.85
CA TRP A 441 24.17 -25.17 -20.08
C TRP A 441 22.80 -25.57 -20.67
N PHE A 442 21.89 -26.13 -19.87
CA PHE A 442 20.53 -26.46 -20.32
C PHE A 442 19.73 -25.24 -20.81
N LEU A 443 19.79 -24.15 -20.08
CA LEU A 443 19.16 -22.91 -20.51
C LEU A 443 19.74 -22.38 -21.82
N GLY A 444 21.05 -22.48 -22.02
CA GLY A 444 21.72 -22.14 -23.27
C GLY A 444 21.28 -23.05 -24.43
N GLU A 445 21.11 -24.33 -24.17
CA GLU A 445 20.67 -25.31 -25.18
C GLU A 445 19.27 -24.96 -25.75
N GLN A 446 18.37 -24.45 -24.94
CA GLN A 446 17.03 -24.02 -25.38
C GLN A 446 17.05 -22.78 -26.30
N LEU A 447 18.14 -22.03 -26.29
CA LEU A 447 18.32 -20.85 -27.16
C LEU A 447 18.89 -21.22 -28.54
N ILE A 448 19.38 -22.46 -28.72
CA ILE A 448 20.09 -22.89 -29.93
C ILE A 448 19.16 -23.68 -30.84
N LEU A 449 18.88 -23.15 -32.01
CA LEU A 449 18.17 -23.86 -33.05
C LEU A 449 19.10 -24.87 -33.76
N LYS A 450 18.54 -26.00 -34.24
CA LYS A 450 19.28 -27.17 -34.75
C LYS A 450 18.59 -27.73 -35.98
N ASP A 451 18.19 -26.84 -36.91
CA ASP A 451 17.54 -27.29 -38.12
C ASP A 451 18.49 -28.10 -39.02
N SER A 452 17.98 -29.10 -39.68
CA SER A 452 18.71 -29.81 -40.73
C SER A 452 18.96 -28.89 -41.92
N ILE A 453 20.19 -28.86 -42.42
CA ILE A 453 20.54 -28.05 -43.60
C ILE A 453 19.78 -28.59 -44.82
N LYS A 454 19.08 -27.72 -45.50
CA LYS A 454 18.35 -27.99 -46.74
C LYS A 454 18.75 -26.97 -47.81
N LYS A 455 18.54 -27.27 -49.09
CA LYS A 455 18.77 -26.33 -50.18
C LYS A 455 17.85 -25.15 -50.02
N SER A 456 18.39 -23.94 -50.11
CA SER A 456 17.72 -22.66 -49.92
C SER A 456 18.23 -21.68 -50.97
N ASP A 457 17.54 -20.54 -51.18
CA ASP A 457 17.89 -19.57 -52.23
C ASP A 457 19.12 -18.72 -51.82
N ALA A 458 19.30 -18.48 -50.54
CA ALA A 458 20.40 -17.68 -50.04
C ALA A 458 20.90 -18.07 -48.63
N ILE A 459 22.12 -17.65 -48.34
CA ILE A 459 22.74 -17.68 -47.00
C ILE A 459 22.70 -16.27 -46.46
N VAL A 460 22.16 -16.09 -45.25
CA VAL A 460 22.20 -14.82 -44.54
C VAL A 460 23.11 -14.94 -43.33
N VAL A 461 24.16 -14.12 -43.25
CA VAL A 461 25.13 -14.11 -42.18
C VAL A 461 25.06 -12.80 -41.39
N PHE A 462 24.75 -12.91 -40.08
CA PHE A 462 24.89 -11.79 -39.17
C PHE A 462 26.27 -11.79 -38.52
N SER A 463 27.07 -10.74 -38.74
CA SER A 463 28.46 -10.70 -38.27
C SER A 463 28.62 -10.60 -36.74
N GLY A 464 27.62 -10.04 -36.04
CA GLY A 464 27.61 -9.92 -34.59
C GLY A 464 27.68 -8.48 -34.09
N ASP A 465 28.17 -8.31 -32.85
CA ASP A 465 28.16 -7.03 -32.14
C ASP A 465 29.32 -6.09 -32.49
N GLY A 466 30.16 -6.51 -33.42
CA GLY A 466 31.25 -5.70 -33.99
C GLY A 466 32.37 -5.35 -32.99
N LYS A 467 32.58 -6.12 -31.94
CA LYS A 467 33.79 -5.99 -31.15
C LYS A 467 34.95 -6.54 -31.93
N SER A 468 35.72 -5.64 -32.52
CA SER A 468 36.95 -5.95 -33.24
C SER A 468 38.06 -6.40 -32.26
N SER A 469 38.02 -7.64 -31.85
CA SER A 469 39.13 -8.26 -31.13
C SER A 469 39.64 -9.42 -32.00
N TYR A 470 40.92 -9.51 -32.20
CA TYR A 470 41.59 -10.65 -32.80
C TYR A 470 41.18 -11.99 -32.19
N LYS A 471 40.55 -11.96 -31.02
CA LYS A 471 40.01 -13.09 -30.29
C LYS A 471 38.49 -13.32 -30.49
N ASN A 472 37.85 -12.57 -31.38
CA ASN A 472 36.41 -12.80 -31.64
C ASN A 472 36.19 -14.00 -32.53
N LEU A 473 36.27 -15.18 -31.93
CA LEU A 473 36.03 -16.47 -32.60
C LEU A 473 34.67 -16.58 -33.25
N SER A 474 33.73 -15.71 -32.90
CA SER A 474 32.34 -15.84 -33.34
C SER A 474 32.11 -15.43 -34.80
N TYR A 475 32.73 -14.35 -35.30
CA TYR A 475 32.61 -13.98 -36.71
C TYR A 475 33.45 -14.93 -37.61
N GLN A 476 34.65 -15.36 -37.17
CA GLN A 476 35.47 -16.33 -37.87
C GLN A 476 34.73 -17.65 -38.07
N ARG A 477 34.01 -18.11 -37.05
CA ARG A 477 33.21 -19.33 -37.13
C ARG A 477 32.07 -19.20 -38.14
N ARG A 478 31.34 -18.08 -38.12
CA ARG A 478 30.26 -17.82 -39.11
C ARG A 478 30.82 -17.79 -40.54
N SER A 479 32.02 -17.25 -40.71
CA SER A 479 32.69 -17.27 -42.01
C SER A 479 33.02 -18.71 -42.46
N LEU A 480 33.51 -19.55 -41.55
CA LEU A 480 33.75 -20.96 -41.83
C LEU A 480 32.47 -21.72 -42.19
N ASP A 481 31.40 -21.46 -41.42
CA ASP A 481 30.11 -22.10 -41.68
C ASP A 481 29.51 -21.62 -43.00
N ALA A 482 29.64 -20.33 -43.34
CA ALA A 482 29.22 -19.81 -44.64
C ALA A 482 29.96 -20.49 -45.81
N VAL A 483 31.29 -20.69 -45.70
CA VAL A 483 32.06 -21.43 -46.67
C VAL A 483 31.57 -22.89 -46.79
N ARG A 484 31.33 -23.56 -45.66
CA ARG A 484 30.86 -24.94 -45.62
C ARG A 484 29.51 -25.10 -46.33
N VAL A 485 28.56 -24.23 -46.01
CA VAL A 485 27.20 -24.24 -46.57
C VAL A 485 27.21 -23.91 -48.04
N TYR A 486 27.96 -22.90 -48.46
CA TYR A 486 28.08 -22.50 -49.88
C TYR A 486 28.76 -23.62 -50.73
N LYS A 487 29.90 -24.15 -50.31
CA LYS A 487 30.60 -25.24 -50.98
C LYS A 487 29.85 -26.57 -51.01
N GLY A 488 28.91 -26.73 -50.07
CA GLY A 488 27.97 -27.85 -50.05
C GLY A 488 26.84 -27.72 -51.05
N ASN A 489 26.81 -26.65 -51.87
CA ASN A 489 25.79 -26.34 -52.87
C ASN A 489 24.37 -26.21 -52.23
N TYR A 490 24.31 -25.71 -50.98
CA TYR A 490 23.03 -25.48 -50.31
C TYR A 490 22.40 -24.13 -50.68
N ALA A 491 23.17 -23.14 -51.16
CA ALA A 491 22.70 -21.88 -51.69
C ALA A 491 23.81 -21.17 -52.49
N ASP A 492 23.43 -20.35 -53.50
CA ASP A 492 24.34 -19.69 -54.44
C ASP A 492 24.59 -18.21 -54.15
N LYS A 493 23.82 -17.59 -53.26
CA LYS A 493 23.94 -16.19 -52.86
C LYS A 493 24.23 -16.05 -51.36
N ILE A 494 25.07 -15.09 -50.96
CA ILE A 494 25.43 -14.84 -49.57
C ILE A 494 25.18 -13.38 -49.24
N PHE A 495 24.31 -13.09 -48.25
CA PHE A 495 24.02 -11.75 -47.74
C PHE A 495 24.77 -11.59 -46.42
N LEU A 496 25.64 -10.57 -46.34
CA LEU A 496 26.41 -10.22 -45.16
C LEU A 496 25.87 -8.96 -44.54
N SER A 497 25.54 -9.00 -43.24
CA SER A 497 25.05 -7.86 -42.47
C SER A 497 25.83 -7.65 -41.17
N SER A 498 26.15 -6.39 -40.86
CA SER A 498 26.82 -5.96 -39.62
C SER A 498 25.93 -5.07 -38.79
N GLY A 499 25.99 -5.22 -37.48
CA GLY A 499 25.25 -4.39 -36.53
C GLY A 499 25.96 -3.09 -36.11
N ARG A 500 27.20 -2.83 -36.56
CA ARG A 500 27.98 -1.66 -36.16
C ARG A 500 28.85 -1.14 -37.29
N GLU A 501 28.97 0.21 -37.32
CA GLU A 501 29.96 0.91 -38.13
C GLU A 501 31.34 0.77 -37.48
N GLN A 502 32.33 0.40 -38.27
CA GLN A 502 33.71 0.20 -37.83
C GLN A 502 34.67 0.68 -38.95
N THR A 503 35.91 1.03 -38.57
CA THR A 503 36.96 1.43 -39.53
C THR A 503 37.21 0.37 -40.62
N ILE A 504 37.15 -0.90 -40.26
CA ILE A 504 37.09 -2.04 -41.18
C ILE A 504 35.89 -2.87 -40.78
N ALA A 505 34.86 -2.91 -41.60
CA ALA A 505 33.62 -3.60 -41.26
C ALA A 505 33.85 -5.14 -41.21
N ASP A 506 33.28 -5.81 -40.20
CA ASP A 506 33.38 -7.29 -40.08
C ASP A 506 32.88 -7.98 -41.34
N VAL A 507 31.88 -7.41 -42.01
CA VAL A 507 31.33 -7.94 -43.26
C VAL A 507 32.35 -7.91 -44.39
N GLU A 508 33.24 -6.90 -44.46
CA GLU A 508 34.35 -6.84 -45.43
C GLU A 508 35.40 -7.92 -45.15
N MET A 509 35.74 -8.12 -43.87
CA MET A 509 36.65 -9.19 -43.47
C MET A 509 36.08 -10.57 -43.81
N ILE A 510 34.79 -10.78 -43.58
CA ILE A 510 34.08 -11.99 -43.95
C ILE A 510 34.11 -12.16 -45.46
N MET A 511 33.80 -11.13 -46.23
CA MET A 511 33.85 -11.16 -47.72
C MET A 511 35.25 -11.56 -48.23
N LEU A 512 36.29 -10.91 -47.73
CA LEU A 512 37.68 -11.20 -48.11
C LEU A 512 38.02 -12.68 -47.81
N TYR A 513 37.60 -13.16 -46.64
CA TYR A 513 37.81 -14.56 -46.28
C TYR A 513 37.05 -15.51 -47.20
N LEU A 514 35.76 -15.25 -47.49
CA LEU A 514 34.93 -16.04 -48.41
C LEU A 514 35.58 -16.08 -49.81
N SER A 515 36.03 -14.93 -50.29
CA SER A 515 36.71 -14.82 -51.59
C SER A 515 38.03 -15.61 -51.62
N SER A 516 38.83 -15.57 -50.53
CA SER A 516 40.04 -16.37 -50.45
C SER A 516 39.79 -17.88 -50.48
N LYS A 517 38.56 -18.31 -50.14
CA LYS A 517 38.11 -19.71 -50.22
C LYS A 517 37.48 -20.07 -51.58
N GLY A 518 37.56 -19.17 -52.57
CA GLY A 518 37.10 -19.39 -53.96
C GLY A 518 35.60 -19.10 -54.19
N ILE A 519 34.94 -18.35 -53.29
CA ILE A 519 33.57 -17.90 -53.47
C ILE A 519 33.62 -16.63 -54.32
N SER A 520 32.83 -16.59 -55.42
CA SER A 520 32.78 -15.43 -56.28
C SER A 520 32.24 -14.17 -55.57
N LYS A 521 32.89 -13.04 -55.78
CA LYS A 521 32.42 -11.77 -55.24
C LYS A 521 31.02 -11.41 -55.74
N SER A 522 30.62 -11.87 -56.94
CA SER A 522 29.29 -11.69 -57.50
C SER A 522 28.17 -12.41 -56.73
N SER A 523 28.53 -13.44 -55.95
CA SER A 523 27.60 -14.17 -55.10
C SER A 523 27.47 -13.57 -53.66
N ILE A 524 28.22 -12.50 -53.35
CA ILE A 524 28.30 -11.95 -52.01
C ILE A 524 27.69 -10.55 -52.01
N TYR A 525 26.60 -10.36 -51.30
CA TYR A 525 25.89 -9.10 -51.11
C TYR A 525 26.22 -8.51 -49.76
N ILE A 526 26.88 -7.34 -49.72
CA ILE A 526 27.19 -6.63 -48.46
C ILE A 526 26.11 -5.56 -48.25
N LEU A 527 25.53 -5.58 -47.05
CA LEU A 527 24.50 -4.59 -46.66
C LEU A 527 25.18 -3.49 -45.85
N ASN A 528 25.44 -2.33 -46.51
CA ASN A 528 26.20 -1.19 -45.98
C ASN A 528 25.37 -0.27 -45.06
N LYS A 529 24.43 -0.81 -44.28
CA LYS A 529 23.69 -0.09 -43.24
C LYS A 529 23.93 -0.78 -41.90
N TYR A 530 24.10 0.03 -40.88
CA TYR A 530 24.47 -0.47 -39.54
C TYR A 530 23.26 -0.39 -38.58
N PRO A 531 22.34 -1.37 -38.60
CA PRO A 531 21.16 -1.38 -37.75
C PRO A 531 21.53 -1.53 -36.28
N LYS A 532 20.84 -0.76 -35.42
CA LYS A 532 21.10 -0.73 -33.98
C LYS A 532 20.46 -1.89 -33.20
N SER A 533 19.62 -2.70 -33.86
CA SER A 533 18.91 -3.81 -33.24
C SER A 533 18.76 -4.99 -34.21
N THR A 534 18.57 -6.20 -33.68
CA THR A 534 18.26 -7.40 -34.48
C THR A 534 17.00 -7.20 -35.33
N PHE A 535 15.99 -6.52 -34.81
CA PHE A 535 14.76 -6.20 -35.52
C PHE A 535 15.04 -5.35 -36.78
N GLN A 536 15.75 -4.23 -36.61
CA GLN A 536 16.13 -3.36 -37.75
C GLN A 536 17.04 -4.08 -38.75
N ASN A 537 17.90 -4.97 -38.27
CA ASN A 537 18.75 -5.77 -39.13
C ASN A 537 17.93 -6.70 -40.03
N ILE A 538 16.94 -7.37 -39.44
CA ILE A 538 16.04 -8.25 -40.17
C ILE A 538 15.21 -7.46 -41.22
N GLU A 539 14.66 -6.31 -40.86
CA GLU A 539 13.93 -5.45 -41.81
C GLU A 539 14.80 -5.03 -43.00
N MET A 540 16.05 -4.70 -42.75
CA MET A 540 16.99 -4.30 -43.79
C MET A 540 17.32 -5.46 -44.72
N VAL A 541 17.66 -6.61 -44.17
CA VAL A 541 18.00 -7.82 -44.94
C VAL A 541 16.78 -8.25 -45.74
N LYS A 542 15.58 -8.27 -45.16
CA LYS A 542 14.32 -8.59 -45.85
C LYS A 542 14.15 -7.78 -47.12
N LYS A 543 14.31 -6.45 -47.05
CA LYS A 543 14.20 -5.55 -48.23
C LYS A 543 15.17 -5.94 -49.34
N SER A 544 16.32 -6.51 -49.00
CA SER A 544 17.30 -6.95 -49.99
C SER A 544 16.96 -8.32 -50.57
N LEU A 545 16.39 -9.21 -49.75
CA LEU A 545 15.90 -10.52 -50.17
C LEU A 545 14.70 -10.40 -51.10
N ASP A 546 13.76 -9.50 -50.77
CA ASP A 546 12.56 -9.22 -51.57
C ASP A 546 12.94 -8.72 -52.98
N LYS A 547 13.99 -7.91 -53.14
CA LYS A 547 14.50 -7.44 -54.42
C LYS A 547 15.09 -8.56 -55.31
N GLU A 548 15.60 -9.59 -54.72
CA GLU A 548 16.21 -10.72 -55.39
C GLU A 548 15.25 -11.92 -55.49
N ASN A 549 13.97 -11.76 -55.11
CA ASN A 549 12.93 -12.79 -55.08
C ASN A 549 13.38 -14.07 -54.35
N ILE A 550 13.88 -13.89 -53.12
CA ILE A 550 14.38 -14.97 -52.27
C ILE A 550 13.33 -15.32 -51.23
N ASP A 551 12.83 -16.56 -51.25
CA ASP A 551 11.78 -17.06 -50.37
C ASP A 551 12.31 -18.04 -49.32
N SER A 552 13.55 -18.49 -49.44
CA SER A 552 14.17 -19.39 -48.46
C SER A 552 15.62 -19.01 -48.14
N ILE A 553 15.99 -19.06 -46.84
CA ILE A 553 17.32 -18.67 -46.39
C ILE A 553 17.92 -19.70 -45.38
N LEU A 554 19.24 -19.87 -45.51
CA LEU A 554 20.07 -20.46 -44.44
C LEU A 554 20.61 -19.32 -43.58
N PHE A 555 20.07 -19.19 -42.34
CA PHE A 555 20.41 -18.12 -41.42
C PHE A 555 21.55 -18.52 -40.47
N LEU A 556 22.67 -17.85 -40.63
CA LEU A 556 23.89 -18.09 -39.85
C LEU A 556 24.13 -16.97 -38.84
N THR A 557 24.07 -17.29 -37.56
CA THR A 557 24.26 -16.35 -36.45
C THR A 557 24.96 -16.99 -35.25
N ALA A 558 25.16 -16.25 -34.16
CA ALA A 558 25.69 -16.82 -32.93
C ALA A 558 24.74 -17.88 -32.34
N PRO A 559 25.25 -18.98 -31.80
CA PRO A 559 24.42 -20.09 -31.33
C PRO A 559 23.32 -19.65 -30.37
N TYR A 560 23.63 -18.97 -29.25
CA TYR A 560 22.65 -18.53 -28.25
C TYR A 560 21.72 -17.42 -28.78
N HIS A 561 22.08 -16.72 -29.86
CA HIS A 561 21.27 -15.70 -30.50
C HIS A 561 20.23 -16.28 -31.48
N SER A 562 20.38 -17.54 -31.89
CA SER A 562 19.60 -18.11 -32.97
C SER A 562 18.10 -18.12 -32.72
N LEU A 563 17.67 -18.53 -31.55
CA LEU A 563 16.23 -18.54 -31.19
C LEU A 563 15.61 -17.15 -31.30
N ARG A 564 16.19 -16.15 -30.63
CA ARG A 564 15.62 -14.78 -30.64
C ARG A 564 15.57 -14.18 -32.03
N ALA A 565 16.63 -14.31 -32.79
CA ALA A 565 16.67 -13.79 -34.14
C ALA A 565 15.64 -14.49 -35.04
N THR A 566 15.50 -15.80 -34.96
CA THR A 566 14.52 -16.56 -35.76
C THR A 566 13.09 -16.25 -35.36
N LEU A 567 12.80 -16.02 -34.08
CA LEU A 567 11.48 -15.57 -33.64
C LEU A 567 11.11 -14.20 -34.26
N ILE A 568 12.08 -13.25 -34.25
CA ILE A 568 11.87 -11.93 -34.88
C ILE A 568 11.69 -12.08 -36.40
N TRP A 569 12.45 -12.95 -37.07
CA TRP A 569 12.30 -13.25 -38.48
C TRP A 569 10.89 -13.77 -38.81
N LYS A 570 10.45 -14.82 -38.10
CA LYS A 570 9.14 -15.46 -38.31
C LYS A 570 7.99 -14.49 -38.21
N LYS A 571 8.04 -13.55 -37.27
CA LYS A 571 7.01 -12.53 -37.09
C LYS A 571 7.06 -11.45 -38.16
N ASN A 572 8.23 -10.98 -38.54
CA ASN A 572 8.37 -9.78 -39.41
C ASN A 572 8.61 -10.12 -40.89
N ALA A 573 8.88 -11.39 -41.21
CA ALA A 573 9.04 -11.88 -42.59
C ALA A 573 8.40 -13.27 -42.76
N PRO A 574 7.06 -13.41 -42.57
CA PRO A 574 6.40 -14.72 -42.58
C PRO A 574 6.42 -15.42 -43.95
N GLY A 575 6.71 -14.69 -45.04
CA GLY A 575 6.85 -15.28 -46.38
C GLY A 575 8.21 -15.91 -46.65
N ILE A 576 9.20 -15.75 -45.77
CA ILE A 576 10.55 -16.31 -45.95
C ILE A 576 10.71 -17.58 -45.11
N ASN A 577 11.04 -18.70 -45.77
CA ASN A 577 11.36 -19.94 -45.06
C ASN A 577 12.76 -19.86 -44.47
N ILE A 578 12.90 -19.95 -43.13
CA ILE A 578 14.15 -19.74 -42.44
C ILE A 578 14.63 -21.09 -41.87
N ILE A 579 15.80 -21.48 -42.26
CA ILE A 579 16.51 -22.66 -41.73
C ILE A 579 17.73 -22.18 -40.94
N THR A 580 17.78 -22.50 -39.66
CA THR A 580 18.85 -22.07 -38.75
C THR A 580 19.64 -23.31 -38.28
N PRO A 581 20.73 -23.68 -38.96
CA PRO A 581 21.53 -24.86 -38.63
C PRO A 581 22.22 -24.71 -37.26
N ASP A 582 22.59 -25.83 -36.66
CA ASP A 582 23.42 -25.84 -35.44
C ASP A 582 24.85 -25.35 -35.74
N MET A 583 25.12 -24.13 -35.25
CA MET A 583 26.39 -23.41 -35.47
C MET A 583 27.42 -23.64 -34.36
N ARG A 584 27.16 -24.54 -33.42
CA ARG A 584 28.07 -24.77 -32.31
C ARG A 584 29.31 -25.54 -32.71
N ASP A 585 30.38 -25.34 -31.95
CA ASP A 585 31.52 -26.23 -31.98
C ASP A 585 31.09 -27.65 -31.55
N PRO A 586 31.39 -28.68 -32.31
CA PRO A 586 31.11 -30.04 -31.89
C PRO A 586 31.65 -30.39 -30.48
N SER A 587 32.79 -29.83 -30.10
CA SER A 587 33.36 -29.99 -28.75
C SER A 587 32.52 -29.37 -27.61
N LEU A 588 31.63 -28.45 -27.92
CA LEU A 588 30.76 -27.78 -26.95
C LEU A 588 29.35 -28.37 -26.88
N LYS A 589 29.09 -29.46 -27.60
CA LYS A 589 27.77 -30.12 -27.60
C LYS A 589 27.51 -30.98 -26.35
N ASN A 590 28.55 -31.33 -25.62
CA ASN A 590 28.44 -32.13 -24.41
C ASN A 590 28.02 -31.28 -23.21
N ILE A 591 27.31 -31.90 -22.26
CA ILE A 591 26.88 -31.26 -21.00
C ILE A 591 28.07 -30.68 -20.25
N GLN A 592 27.99 -29.40 -19.90
CA GLN A 592 29.00 -28.69 -19.11
C GLN A 592 28.41 -28.27 -17.77
N TRP A 593 29.07 -28.62 -16.69
CA TRP A 593 28.67 -28.21 -15.34
C TRP A 593 28.88 -26.71 -15.09
N PHE A 594 29.89 -26.12 -15.69
CA PHE A 594 30.13 -24.68 -15.62
C PHE A 594 30.52 -24.15 -17.01
N ILE A 595 29.66 -23.33 -17.59
CA ILE A 595 29.89 -22.79 -18.95
C ILE A 595 30.72 -21.51 -18.98
N GLY A 596 31.18 -21.01 -17.82
CA GLY A 596 31.91 -19.76 -17.68
C GLY A 596 30.96 -18.54 -17.52
N PHE A 597 31.40 -17.57 -16.75
CA PHE A 597 30.61 -16.38 -16.44
C PHE A 597 30.22 -15.58 -17.69
N ASP A 598 31.08 -15.50 -18.70
CA ASP A 598 30.77 -14.78 -19.93
C ASP A 598 29.62 -15.43 -20.70
N LYS A 599 29.58 -16.75 -20.78
CA LYS A 599 28.47 -17.47 -21.43
C LYS A 599 27.19 -17.37 -20.57
N ILE A 600 27.28 -17.44 -19.24
CA ILE A 600 26.13 -17.20 -18.32
C ILE A 600 25.53 -15.83 -18.59
N LYS A 601 26.34 -14.78 -18.71
CA LYS A 601 25.88 -13.44 -19.04
C LYS A 601 25.17 -13.39 -20.39
N VAL A 602 25.71 -14.06 -21.40
CA VAL A 602 25.10 -14.11 -22.74
C VAL A 602 23.76 -14.84 -22.69
N VAL A 603 23.67 -15.99 -22.03
CA VAL A 603 22.41 -16.74 -21.88
C VAL A 603 21.36 -15.89 -21.16
N ALA A 604 21.72 -15.27 -20.03
CA ALA A 604 20.81 -14.39 -19.28
C ALA A 604 20.35 -13.17 -20.11
N TYR A 605 21.27 -12.57 -20.87
CA TYR A 605 20.96 -11.46 -21.77
C TYR A 605 19.98 -11.88 -22.87
N GLU A 606 20.16 -13.04 -23.51
CA GLU A 606 19.28 -13.49 -24.58
C GLU A 606 17.86 -13.74 -24.08
N TYR A 607 17.68 -14.35 -22.90
CA TYR A 607 16.35 -14.50 -22.28
C TYR A 607 15.71 -13.13 -21.97
N ALA A 608 16.47 -12.20 -21.39
CA ALA A 608 15.97 -10.85 -21.13
C ALA A 608 15.59 -10.13 -22.43
N ALA A 609 16.39 -10.32 -23.49
CA ALA A 609 16.12 -9.73 -24.81
C ALA A 609 14.92 -10.37 -25.52
N ILE A 610 14.65 -11.67 -25.31
CA ILE A 610 13.42 -12.32 -25.77
C ILE A 610 12.20 -11.67 -25.10
N VAL A 611 12.19 -11.57 -23.78
CA VAL A 611 11.11 -10.92 -23.02
C VAL A 611 10.92 -9.46 -23.46
N HIS A 612 12.00 -8.71 -23.64
CA HIS A 612 11.95 -7.33 -24.11
C HIS A 612 11.30 -7.21 -25.51
N ASN A 613 11.68 -8.09 -26.45
CA ASN A 613 11.11 -8.08 -27.81
C ASN A 613 9.65 -8.56 -27.81
N TRP A 614 9.28 -9.46 -26.91
CA TRP A 614 7.88 -9.86 -26.71
C TRP A 614 7.03 -8.69 -26.20
N ILE A 615 7.51 -7.92 -25.20
CA ILE A 615 6.82 -6.71 -24.72
C ILE A 615 6.64 -5.67 -25.83
N LEU A 616 7.60 -5.57 -26.75
CA LEU A 616 7.54 -4.64 -27.89
C LEU A 616 6.78 -5.20 -29.11
N ASP A 617 6.13 -6.33 -28.98
CA ASP A 617 5.38 -7.03 -30.06
C ASP A 617 6.22 -7.30 -31.31
N ARG A 618 7.49 -7.68 -31.13
CA ARG A 618 8.45 -7.99 -32.22
C ARG A 618 8.67 -9.50 -32.42
N ILE A 619 8.20 -10.31 -31.48
CA ILE A 619 8.22 -11.78 -31.51
C ILE A 619 6.91 -12.36 -31.06
#